data_8f15dba0e4d6f70ea1fe997d43318aa8
#
_entry.id   8f15dba0e4d6f70ea1fe997d43318aa8
#
_cell.length_a   1.000
_cell.length_b   1.000
_cell.length_c   1.000
_cell.angle_alpha   90.00
_cell.angle_beta   90.00
_cell.angle_gamma   90.00
#
_symmetry.space_group_name_H-M   'P 1'
#
loop_
_entity.id
_entity.type
_entity.pdbx_description
1 polymer ?
#
loop_
_entity_poly.entity_id
_entity_poly.type
_entity_poly.pdbx_seq_one_letter_code
_entity_poly.pdbx_strand_id
1 'polypeptide(L)'
;ADIEAAKKKAGITYGKWYNNKVVYVHNYSDMDDNVKEEDPISHGAHVAGTAVGNASQPSPNGEIFRGVAPEAQLMFLRVFSDTKGGQVQNFIYTKAVEDAVKLGADTINMSLGTASGSIYDVGEITRQAFDEARKAGVTITVASTNMATNGFWHSKPLATTPDYGMTGTPSVNPNVISVASINSLTKHVSTEASLTVKELVGSTEFPDGKIPMHSFVERDGFRTTIPQSYIHVENGG
;
A
#
# COMPACT_ATOMS: atom_id res chain seq x y z
N ALA A 1 -18.11 13.88 -13.37
CA ALA A 1 -19.30 13.25 -12.78
C ALA A 1 -20.01 14.24 -11.86
N ASP A 2 -21.33 14.28 -11.87
CA ASP A 2 -22.12 15.03 -10.89
C ASP A 2 -22.26 14.15 -9.62
N ILE A 3 -21.36 14.34 -8.68
CA ILE A 3 -21.28 13.51 -7.48
C ILE A 3 -22.48 13.72 -6.55
N GLU A 4 -23.08 14.92 -6.52
CA GLU A 4 -24.24 15.18 -5.67
C GLU A 4 -25.50 14.48 -6.22
N ALA A 5 -25.64 14.45 -7.54
CA ALA A 5 -26.70 13.65 -8.16
C ALA A 5 -26.50 12.15 -7.92
N ALA A 6 -25.27 11.66 -8.00
CA ALA A 6 -24.93 10.26 -7.69
C ALA A 6 -25.23 9.92 -6.23
N LYS A 7 -24.81 10.76 -5.28
CA LYS A 7 -25.10 10.61 -3.85
C LYS A 7 -26.61 10.53 -3.59
N LYS A 8 -27.37 11.47 -4.17
CA LYS A 8 -28.83 11.47 -4.03
C LYS A 8 -29.46 10.19 -4.56
N LYS A 9 -29.05 9.73 -5.74
CA LYS A 9 -29.51 8.47 -6.33
C LYS A 9 -29.16 7.25 -5.47
N ALA A 10 -27.97 7.25 -4.87
CA ALA A 10 -27.46 6.16 -4.02
C ALA A 10 -28.01 6.21 -2.58
N GLY A 11 -28.67 7.28 -2.16
CA GLY A 11 -29.11 7.50 -0.79
C GLY A 11 -27.97 7.78 0.18
N ILE A 12 -26.83 8.29 -0.31
CA ILE A 12 -25.63 8.60 0.48
C ILE A 12 -25.73 10.04 0.96
N THR A 13 -25.78 10.24 2.28
CA THR A 13 -25.97 11.56 2.91
C THR A 13 -24.69 12.18 3.45
N TYR A 14 -23.59 11.46 3.42
CA TYR A 14 -22.25 11.85 3.92
C TYR A 14 -21.25 11.99 2.77
N GLY A 15 -20.05 12.42 3.12
CA GLY A 15 -19.01 12.74 2.15
C GLY A 15 -19.30 14.00 1.37
N LYS A 16 -18.29 14.60 0.80
CA LYS A 16 -18.40 15.87 0.11
C LYS A 16 -17.57 15.91 -1.17
N TRP A 17 -17.98 16.76 -2.08
CA TRP A 17 -17.18 17.24 -3.19
C TRP A 17 -16.01 18.10 -2.67
N TYR A 18 -14.82 17.91 -3.19
CA TYR A 18 -13.65 18.69 -2.83
C TYR A 18 -13.23 19.64 -3.97
N ASN A 19 -13.01 19.11 -5.17
CA ASN A 19 -12.72 19.87 -6.39
C ASN A 19 -12.95 19.00 -7.63
N ASN A 20 -12.70 19.56 -8.82
CA ASN A 20 -12.93 18.84 -10.10
C ASN A 20 -12.03 17.61 -10.28
N LYS A 21 -10.90 17.51 -9.58
CA LYS A 21 -10.00 16.36 -9.58
C LYS A 21 -10.40 15.35 -8.51
N VAL A 22 -10.63 15.82 -7.29
CA VAL A 22 -11.06 15.01 -6.16
C VAL A 22 -12.56 15.25 -5.97
N VAL A 23 -13.37 14.42 -6.61
CA VAL A 23 -14.81 14.64 -6.71
C VAL A 23 -15.60 14.15 -5.50
N TYR A 24 -15.01 13.29 -4.67
CA TYR A 24 -15.64 12.79 -3.45
C TYR A 24 -14.58 12.47 -2.40
N VAL A 25 -14.84 12.88 -1.17
CA VAL A 25 -14.02 12.52 -0.01
C VAL A 25 -14.91 12.10 1.16
N HIS A 26 -14.51 11.04 1.87
CA HIS A 26 -15.11 10.63 3.14
C HIS A 26 -14.17 9.75 3.93
N ASN A 27 -14.16 9.91 5.25
CA ASN A 27 -13.45 9.06 6.19
C ASN A 27 -14.43 8.05 6.81
N TYR A 28 -14.41 6.84 6.30
CA TYR A 28 -15.28 5.75 6.73
C TYR A 28 -14.92 5.19 8.11
N SER A 29 -13.69 5.40 8.55
CA SER A 29 -13.24 4.89 9.84
C SER A 29 -13.75 5.74 11.01
N ASP A 30 -13.76 7.06 10.85
CA ASP A 30 -14.14 7.99 11.89
C ASP A 30 -15.49 8.68 11.59
N MET A 31 -16.11 8.34 10.44
CA MET A 31 -17.42 8.84 9.99
C MET A 31 -17.49 10.36 9.90
N ASP A 32 -16.45 10.94 9.33
CA ASP A 32 -16.37 12.39 9.03
C ASP A 32 -15.82 12.63 7.62
N ASP A 33 -15.61 13.88 7.24
CA ASP A 33 -15.03 14.24 5.94
C ASP A 33 -13.57 14.72 6.06
N ASN A 34 -12.92 14.43 7.18
CA ASN A 34 -11.51 14.70 7.36
C ASN A 34 -10.67 13.55 6.76
N VAL A 35 -10.13 13.79 5.58
CA VAL A 35 -9.23 12.88 4.90
C VAL A 35 -7.77 13.32 4.95
N LYS A 36 -7.48 14.38 5.69
CA LYS A 36 -6.09 14.79 5.95
C LYS A 36 -5.48 13.83 6.97
N GLU A 37 -4.29 13.40 6.70
CA GLU A 37 -3.45 12.72 7.67
C GLU A 37 -2.57 13.77 8.36
N GLU A 38 -2.34 13.59 9.65
CA GLU A 38 -1.47 14.48 10.43
C GLU A 38 0.00 14.24 10.10
N ASP A 39 0.33 13.05 9.63
CA ASP A 39 1.68 12.71 9.19
C ASP A 39 1.96 13.37 7.82
N PRO A 40 3.07 14.09 7.65
CA PRO A 40 3.47 14.68 6.37
C PRO A 40 3.70 13.65 5.25
N ILE A 41 3.82 12.37 5.58
CA ILE A 41 3.99 11.27 4.62
C ILE A 41 2.77 10.37 4.65
N SER A 42 1.69 10.85 4.09
CA SER A 42 0.45 10.10 3.96
C SER A 42 0.58 8.98 2.91
N HIS A 43 0.47 7.73 3.34
CA HIS A 43 0.45 6.57 2.43
C HIS A 43 -0.68 6.70 1.40
N GLY A 44 -1.90 7.06 1.83
CA GLY A 44 -3.04 7.20 0.94
C GLY A 44 -2.86 8.33 -0.10
N ALA A 45 -2.28 9.46 0.30
CA ALA A 45 -1.97 10.54 -0.63
C ALA A 45 -0.88 10.15 -1.64
N HIS A 46 0.15 9.41 -1.20
CA HIS A 46 1.18 8.88 -2.09
C HIS A 46 0.59 7.92 -3.13
N VAL A 47 -0.24 6.96 -2.70
CA VAL A 47 -0.93 6.03 -3.59
C VAL A 47 -1.82 6.77 -4.59
N ALA A 48 -2.63 7.73 -4.12
CA ALA A 48 -3.49 8.54 -4.99
C ALA A 48 -2.67 9.36 -5.99
N GLY A 49 -1.56 9.94 -5.55
CA GLY A 49 -0.62 10.66 -6.41
C GLY A 49 -0.06 9.76 -7.51
N THR A 50 0.42 8.57 -7.15
CA THR A 50 0.96 7.59 -8.11
C THR A 50 -0.09 7.18 -9.14
N ALA A 51 -1.33 6.97 -8.72
CA ALA A 51 -2.40 6.57 -9.62
C ALA A 51 -2.87 7.72 -10.53
N VAL A 52 -3.20 8.87 -9.97
CA VAL A 52 -3.94 9.91 -10.68
C VAL A 52 -3.36 11.33 -10.52
N GLY A 53 -2.18 11.47 -9.94
CA GLY A 53 -1.56 12.80 -9.72
C GLY A 53 -1.46 13.60 -11.00
N ASN A 54 -1.69 14.92 -10.92
CA ASN A 54 -1.57 15.84 -12.03
C ASN A 54 -1.08 17.20 -11.52
N ALA A 55 0.22 17.27 -11.22
CA ALA A 55 0.83 18.50 -10.72
C ALA A 55 0.84 19.58 -11.80
N SER A 56 0.44 20.79 -11.45
CA SER A 56 0.50 21.98 -12.31
C SER A 56 1.79 22.76 -12.13
N GLN A 57 2.53 22.50 -11.06
CA GLN A 57 3.79 23.16 -10.73
C GLN A 57 4.91 22.12 -10.61
N PRO A 58 6.13 22.48 -11.01
CA PRO A 58 7.27 21.58 -10.80
C PRO A 58 7.59 21.41 -9.32
N SER A 59 8.08 20.23 -8.99
CA SER A 59 8.68 19.92 -7.69
C SER A 59 9.97 20.74 -7.47
N PRO A 60 10.53 20.76 -6.26
CA PRO A 60 11.81 21.42 -6.00
C PRO A 60 12.96 20.98 -6.92
N ASN A 61 12.90 19.78 -7.49
CA ASN A 61 13.89 19.28 -8.46
C ASN A 61 13.57 19.72 -9.90
N GLY A 62 12.54 20.51 -10.14
CA GLY A 62 12.13 20.98 -11.47
C GLY A 62 11.26 19.99 -12.27
N GLU A 63 10.92 18.83 -11.72
CA GLU A 63 10.08 17.83 -12.38
C GLU A 63 8.59 18.07 -12.14
N ILE A 64 7.77 17.91 -13.17
CA ILE A 64 6.31 17.94 -13.04
C ILE A 64 5.82 16.51 -12.80
N PHE A 65 5.32 16.26 -11.60
CA PHE A 65 4.83 14.94 -11.25
C PHE A 65 3.49 14.64 -11.94
N ARG A 66 3.43 13.45 -12.55
CA ARG A 66 2.20 12.91 -13.14
C ARG A 66 2.02 11.45 -12.73
N GLY A 67 0.82 11.11 -12.28
CA GLY A 67 0.40 9.72 -12.05
C GLY A 67 0.17 9.00 -13.37
N VAL A 68 -0.20 7.72 -13.25
CA VAL A 68 -0.44 6.85 -14.41
C VAL A 68 -1.66 7.33 -15.23
N ALA A 69 -2.71 7.83 -14.56
CA ALA A 69 -3.93 8.34 -15.18
C ALA A 69 -4.22 9.79 -14.73
N PRO A 70 -3.42 10.78 -15.18
CA PRO A 70 -3.47 12.14 -14.63
C PRO A 70 -4.81 12.85 -14.90
N GLU A 71 -5.55 12.45 -15.90
CA GLU A 71 -6.86 13.05 -16.23
C GLU A 71 -8.05 12.36 -15.51
N ALA A 72 -7.82 11.23 -14.84
CA ALA A 72 -8.88 10.57 -14.08
C ALA A 72 -9.31 11.40 -12.86
N GLN A 73 -10.59 11.36 -12.54
CA GLN A 73 -11.14 11.91 -11.30
C GLN A 73 -10.92 10.93 -10.15
N LEU A 74 -10.79 11.44 -8.94
CA LEU A 74 -10.52 10.67 -7.74
C LEU A 74 -11.69 10.76 -6.75
N MET A 75 -12.14 9.61 -6.29
CA MET A 75 -12.88 9.47 -5.03
C MET A 75 -11.90 9.02 -3.95
N PHE A 76 -11.68 9.82 -2.92
CA PHE A 76 -10.75 9.51 -1.84
C PHE A 76 -11.53 9.01 -0.62
N LEU A 77 -11.44 7.70 -0.38
CA LEU A 77 -12.18 7.00 0.65
C LEU A 77 -11.22 6.52 1.72
N ARG A 78 -11.15 7.26 2.82
CA ARG A 78 -10.28 6.93 3.92
C ARG A 78 -10.89 5.82 4.77
N VAL A 79 -10.13 4.76 5.02
CA VAL A 79 -10.58 3.58 5.77
C VAL A 79 -9.72 3.29 7.01
N PHE A 80 -8.58 3.94 7.15
CA PHE A 80 -7.72 3.86 8.32
C PHE A 80 -7.96 5.03 9.26
N SER A 81 -8.09 4.75 10.56
CA SER A 81 -8.26 5.78 11.59
C SER A 81 -6.93 6.18 12.18
N ASP A 82 -6.73 7.49 12.39
CA ASP A 82 -5.59 8.00 13.18
C ASP A 82 -5.76 7.73 14.67
N THR A 83 -7.03 7.67 15.13
CA THR A 83 -7.36 7.55 16.56
C THR A 83 -7.45 6.11 17.05
N LYS A 84 -7.57 5.14 16.13
CA LYS A 84 -7.79 3.71 16.45
C LYS A 84 -6.59 2.83 16.11
N GLY A 85 -5.39 3.38 16.14
CA GLY A 85 -4.14 2.63 15.97
C GLY A 85 -3.86 2.17 14.54
N GLY A 86 -4.39 2.84 13.53
CA GLY A 86 -4.07 2.60 12.12
C GLY A 86 -4.57 1.25 11.57
N GLN A 87 -5.48 0.58 12.27
CA GLN A 87 -6.08 -0.67 11.79
C GLN A 87 -7.38 -0.41 11.04
N VAL A 88 -7.67 -1.23 10.05
CA VAL A 88 -8.93 -1.21 9.33
C VAL A 88 -9.68 -2.52 9.54
N GLN A 89 -10.96 -2.41 9.80
CA GLN A 89 -11.86 -3.56 9.90
C GLN A 89 -12.51 -3.86 8.54
N ASN A 90 -12.77 -5.14 8.26
CA ASN A 90 -13.30 -5.55 6.96
C ASN A 90 -14.59 -4.81 6.58
N PHE A 91 -15.50 -4.58 7.52
CA PHE A 91 -16.75 -3.90 7.23
C PHE A 91 -16.57 -2.42 6.82
N ILE A 92 -15.49 -1.76 7.26
CA ILE A 92 -15.20 -0.36 6.91
C ILE A 92 -14.86 -0.24 5.43
N TYR A 93 -13.86 -0.99 4.96
CA TYR A 93 -13.50 -0.92 3.54
C TYR A 93 -14.58 -1.56 2.64
N THR A 94 -15.32 -2.56 3.14
CA THR A 94 -16.46 -3.12 2.40
C THR A 94 -17.50 -2.05 2.12
N LYS A 95 -17.86 -1.26 3.14
CA LYS A 95 -18.80 -0.14 2.98
C LYS A 95 -18.28 0.91 1.99
N ALA A 96 -16.98 1.22 2.05
CA ALA A 96 -16.35 2.14 1.11
C ALA A 96 -16.40 1.63 -0.34
N VAL A 97 -16.19 0.34 -0.56
CA VAL A 97 -16.31 -0.31 -1.88
C VAL A 97 -17.74 -0.24 -2.40
N GLU A 98 -18.73 -0.59 -1.57
CA GLU A 98 -20.16 -0.51 -1.96
C GLU A 98 -20.55 0.91 -2.37
N ASP A 99 -20.10 1.91 -1.62
CA ASP A 99 -20.42 3.30 -1.93
C ASP A 99 -19.68 3.78 -3.18
N ALA A 100 -18.43 3.41 -3.38
CA ALA A 100 -17.71 3.72 -4.61
C ALA A 100 -18.44 3.19 -5.85
N VAL A 101 -18.93 1.96 -5.81
CA VAL A 101 -19.74 1.36 -6.89
C VAL A 101 -21.04 2.16 -7.11
N LYS A 102 -21.78 2.48 -6.04
CA LYS A 102 -23.03 3.26 -6.11
C LYS A 102 -22.80 4.68 -6.62
N LEU A 103 -21.65 5.27 -6.34
CA LEU A 103 -21.25 6.59 -6.80
C LEU A 103 -20.73 6.60 -8.23
N GLY A 104 -20.55 5.43 -8.85
CA GLY A 104 -20.17 5.28 -10.24
C GLY A 104 -18.65 5.26 -10.47
N ALA A 105 -17.89 4.66 -9.58
CA ALA A 105 -16.48 4.39 -9.81
C ALA A 105 -16.30 3.40 -10.98
N ASP A 106 -15.33 3.64 -11.85
CA ASP A 106 -14.95 2.72 -12.91
C ASP A 106 -13.93 1.68 -12.41
N THR A 107 -13.08 2.11 -11.48
CA THR A 107 -12.06 1.25 -10.86
C THR A 107 -11.83 1.64 -9.41
N ILE A 108 -11.42 0.67 -8.60
CA ILE A 108 -11.10 0.85 -7.18
C ILE A 108 -9.70 0.32 -6.93
N ASN A 109 -8.85 1.12 -6.29
CA ASN A 109 -7.54 0.68 -5.80
C ASN A 109 -7.56 0.55 -4.28
N MET A 110 -7.10 -0.60 -3.79
CA MET A 110 -7.00 -0.91 -2.37
C MET A 110 -5.55 -1.28 -2.03
N SER A 111 -4.74 -0.28 -1.68
CA SER A 111 -3.36 -0.49 -1.23
C SER A 111 -3.35 -0.82 0.27
N LEU A 112 -3.98 -1.91 0.62
CA LEU A 112 -4.13 -2.41 1.99
C LEU A 112 -4.22 -3.93 1.99
N GLY A 113 -3.99 -4.53 3.14
CA GLY A 113 -4.11 -5.98 3.30
C GLY A 113 -3.41 -6.50 4.55
N THR A 114 -3.56 -7.78 4.78
CA THR A 114 -2.87 -8.53 5.84
C THR A 114 -1.57 -9.14 5.32
N ALA A 115 -0.73 -9.63 6.22
CA ALA A 115 0.52 -10.30 5.87
C ALA A 115 0.29 -11.61 5.11
N SER A 116 -0.75 -12.33 5.49
CA SER A 116 -1.20 -13.58 4.85
C SER A 116 -2.72 -13.65 4.92
N GLY A 117 -3.34 -14.39 4.04
CA GLY A 117 -4.78 -14.47 4.03
C GLY A 117 -5.33 -15.74 3.38
N SER A 118 -6.62 -15.92 3.58
CA SER A 118 -7.40 -16.97 2.98
C SER A 118 -8.69 -16.38 2.42
N ILE A 119 -9.26 -17.01 1.41
CA ILE A 119 -10.58 -16.63 0.91
C ILE A 119 -11.67 -16.73 1.99
N TYR A 120 -11.46 -17.54 3.00
CA TYR A 120 -12.39 -17.69 4.14
C TYR A 120 -12.29 -16.53 5.13
N ASP A 121 -11.14 -15.83 5.19
CA ASP A 121 -10.91 -14.70 6.09
C ASP A 121 -11.54 -13.40 5.56
N VAL A 122 -11.86 -13.35 4.28
CA VAL A 122 -12.47 -12.16 3.66
C VAL A 122 -13.84 -11.84 4.23
N GLY A 123 -14.57 -12.85 4.69
CA GLY A 123 -15.95 -12.72 5.17
C GLY A 123 -16.97 -12.65 4.03
N GLU A 124 -18.17 -13.16 4.30
CA GLU A 124 -19.22 -13.29 3.28
C GLU A 124 -19.69 -11.95 2.71
N ILE A 125 -19.91 -10.97 3.59
CA ILE A 125 -20.39 -9.63 3.19
C ILE A 125 -19.39 -8.95 2.24
N THR A 126 -18.10 -9.03 2.56
CA THR A 126 -17.04 -8.47 1.71
C THR A 126 -16.96 -9.19 0.37
N ARG A 127 -17.08 -10.52 0.36
CA ARG A 127 -17.10 -11.29 -0.89
C ARG A 127 -18.27 -10.90 -1.78
N GLN A 128 -19.46 -10.71 -1.20
CA GLN A 128 -20.64 -10.25 -1.92
C GLN A 128 -20.44 -8.83 -2.48
N ALA A 129 -19.91 -7.90 -1.70
CA ALA A 129 -19.63 -6.54 -2.18
C ALA A 129 -18.65 -6.52 -3.37
N PHE A 130 -17.63 -7.36 -3.34
CA PHE A 130 -16.67 -7.47 -4.44
C PHE A 130 -17.27 -8.16 -5.68
N ASP A 131 -18.15 -9.14 -5.47
CA ASP A 131 -18.88 -9.78 -6.57
C ASP A 131 -19.87 -8.79 -7.24
N GLU A 132 -20.58 -8.00 -6.45
CA GLU A 132 -21.46 -6.95 -6.96
C GLU A 132 -20.67 -5.85 -7.71
N ALA A 133 -19.52 -5.45 -7.20
CA ALA A 133 -18.64 -4.52 -7.91
C ALA A 133 -18.22 -5.07 -9.28
N ARG A 134 -17.79 -6.34 -9.35
CA ARG A 134 -17.44 -7.02 -10.59
C ARG A 134 -18.64 -7.10 -11.55
N LYS A 135 -19.83 -7.44 -11.06
CA LYS A 135 -21.06 -7.49 -11.86
C LYS A 135 -21.44 -6.10 -12.41
N ALA A 136 -21.15 -5.06 -11.65
CA ALA A 136 -21.35 -3.67 -12.09
C ALA A 136 -20.27 -3.20 -13.10
N GLY A 137 -19.29 -4.02 -13.42
CA GLY A 137 -18.20 -3.68 -14.33
C GLY A 137 -17.06 -2.90 -13.68
N VAL A 138 -17.04 -2.78 -12.35
CA VAL A 138 -16.00 -2.08 -11.60
C VAL A 138 -14.83 -3.02 -11.36
N THR A 139 -13.64 -2.62 -11.79
CA THR A 139 -12.41 -3.38 -11.53
C THR A 139 -11.83 -3.00 -10.16
N ILE A 140 -11.56 -4.00 -9.32
CA ILE A 140 -10.89 -3.79 -8.03
C ILE A 140 -9.46 -4.34 -8.12
N THR A 141 -8.48 -3.49 -7.82
CA THR A 141 -7.07 -3.87 -7.64
C THR A 141 -6.70 -3.82 -6.17
N VAL A 142 -6.01 -4.83 -5.69
CA VAL A 142 -5.62 -4.95 -4.28
C VAL A 142 -4.15 -5.32 -4.18
N ALA A 143 -3.41 -4.65 -3.30
CA ALA A 143 -2.02 -5.02 -3.00
C ALA A 143 -1.95 -6.45 -2.47
N SER A 144 -1.09 -7.30 -3.05
CA SER A 144 -0.99 -8.70 -2.66
C SER A 144 -0.45 -8.86 -1.24
N THR A 145 0.57 -8.14 -0.88
CA THR A 145 1.15 -7.94 0.46
C THR A 145 2.50 -7.26 0.35
N ASN A 146 3.04 -6.79 1.47
CA ASN A 146 4.45 -6.42 1.60
C ASN A 146 5.29 -7.57 2.19
N MET A 147 4.68 -8.71 2.44
CA MET A 147 5.31 -9.87 3.07
C MET A 147 5.65 -10.92 2.02
N ALA A 148 6.91 -11.00 1.67
CA ALA A 148 7.39 -12.03 0.74
C ALA A 148 7.38 -13.42 1.39
N THR A 149 7.38 -13.46 2.72
CA THR A 149 7.43 -14.70 3.51
C THR A 149 6.52 -14.61 4.73
N ASN A 150 6.05 -15.73 5.22
CA ASN A 150 5.21 -15.81 6.43
C ASN A 150 5.95 -15.37 7.71
N GLY A 151 7.26 -15.32 7.66
CA GLY A 151 8.12 -14.93 8.80
C GLY A 151 8.15 -13.44 9.11
N PHE A 152 7.32 -12.61 8.50
CA PHE A 152 7.09 -11.20 8.82
C PHE A 152 8.36 -10.36 8.95
N TRP A 153 9.25 -10.21 8.16
CA TRP A 153 10.55 -9.52 8.22
C TRP A 153 11.76 -10.47 8.36
N HIS A 154 11.54 -11.72 8.65
CA HIS A 154 12.60 -12.69 8.79
C HIS A 154 12.47 -13.74 7.70
N SER A 155 12.91 -13.42 6.47
CA SER A 155 13.11 -14.48 5.51
C SER A 155 14.18 -15.41 6.09
N LYS A 156 13.82 -16.66 6.28
CA LYS A 156 14.81 -17.71 6.59
C LYS A 156 15.15 -18.39 5.27
N PRO A 157 16.17 -17.92 4.54
CA PRO A 157 16.49 -18.45 3.20
C PRO A 157 16.89 -19.93 3.22
N LEU A 158 17.18 -20.45 4.41
CA LEU A 158 17.57 -21.84 4.61
C LEU A 158 16.45 -22.69 5.22
N ALA A 159 15.21 -22.16 5.29
CA ALA A 159 14.11 -22.98 5.76
C ALA A 159 13.85 -24.13 4.78
N THR A 160 13.76 -25.34 5.30
CA THR A 160 13.42 -26.54 4.52
C THR A 160 11.99 -26.48 3.98
N THR A 161 11.18 -25.57 4.51
CA THR A 161 9.84 -25.27 4.05
C THR A 161 9.77 -23.78 3.73
N PRO A 162 10.04 -23.40 2.48
CA PRO A 162 9.96 -21.99 2.08
C PRO A 162 8.50 -21.50 2.17
N ASP A 163 8.31 -20.37 2.83
CA ASP A 163 7.04 -19.69 2.99
C ASP A 163 6.91 -18.50 2.00
N TYR A 164 7.34 -18.74 0.78
CA TYR A 164 7.30 -17.74 -0.29
C TYR A 164 5.90 -17.61 -0.90
N GLY A 165 5.63 -16.45 -1.44
CA GLY A 165 4.45 -16.24 -2.27
C GLY A 165 3.15 -16.11 -1.48
N MET A 166 3.24 -15.63 -0.24
CA MET A 166 2.06 -15.34 0.56
C MET A 166 1.29 -14.18 -0.05
N THR A 167 -0.01 -14.34 -0.14
CA THR A 167 -0.95 -13.29 -0.56
C THR A 167 -1.88 -12.96 0.59
N GLY A 168 -2.04 -11.69 0.88
CA GLY A 168 -2.84 -11.20 2.01
C GLY A 168 -4.32 -11.07 1.71
N THR A 169 -5.13 -10.97 2.75
CA THR A 169 -6.55 -10.61 2.65
C THR A 169 -6.66 -9.07 2.54
N PRO A 170 -7.51 -8.49 1.65
CA PRO A 170 -8.52 -9.15 0.82
C PRO A 170 -8.05 -9.55 -0.59
N SER A 171 -6.78 -9.43 -0.91
CA SER A 171 -6.20 -9.68 -2.24
C SER A 171 -6.38 -11.14 -2.73
N VAL A 172 -6.61 -12.09 -1.81
CA VAL A 172 -6.92 -13.49 -2.13
C VAL A 172 -8.33 -13.70 -2.71
N ASN A 173 -9.16 -12.67 -2.77
CA ASN A 173 -10.52 -12.78 -3.30
C ASN A 173 -10.49 -12.97 -4.82
N PRO A 174 -11.25 -13.95 -5.39
CA PRO A 174 -11.24 -14.22 -6.83
C PRO A 174 -11.86 -13.11 -7.70
N ASN A 175 -12.56 -12.14 -7.10
CA ASN A 175 -13.18 -11.03 -7.80
C ASN A 175 -12.31 -9.76 -7.84
N VAL A 176 -11.05 -9.84 -7.45
CA VAL A 176 -10.10 -8.73 -7.50
C VAL A 176 -8.85 -9.10 -8.30
N ILE A 177 -8.13 -8.09 -8.74
CA ILE A 177 -6.78 -8.26 -9.30
C ILE A 177 -5.77 -8.08 -8.17
N SER A 178 -5.12 -9.16 -7.79
CA SER A 178 -4.01 -9.14 -6.83
C SER A 178 -2.76 -8.56 -7.48
N VAL A 179 -2.22 -7.49 -6.93
CA VAL A 179 -1.08 -6.76 -7.50
C VAL A 179 0.13 -6.89 -6.61
N ALA A 180 1.18 -7.51 -7.12
CA ALA A 180 2.49 -7.56 -6.49
C ALA A 180 3.46 -6.61 -7.18
N SER A 181 4.40 -6.07 -6.42
CA SER A 181 5.50 -5.30 -6.99
C SER A 181 6.56 -6.21 -7.61
N ILE A 182 7.21 -5.72 -8.64
CA ILE A 182 8.43 -6.30 -9.19
C ILE A 182 9.58 -5.32 -9.00
N ASN A 183 10.78 -5.84 -8.82
CA ASN A 183 11.96 -5.01 -8.86
C ASN A 183 12.12 -4.44 -10.27
N SER A 184 12.27 -3.13 -10.36
CA SER A 184 12.61 -2.47 -11.63
C SER A 184 13.92 -3.04 -12.16
N LEU A 185 13.96 -3.35 -13.46
CA LEU A 185 15.21 -3.71 -14.15
C LEU A 185 16.18 -2.53 -14.24
N THR A 186 15.74 -1.33 -13.92
CA THR A 186 16.60 -0.17 -13.80
C THR A 186 17.49 -0.41 -12.58
N LYS A 187 18.78 -0.60 -12.80
CA LYS A 187 19.75 -0.60 -11.71
C LYS A 187 19.67 0.75 -11.01
N HIS A 188 19.01 0.79 -9.86
CA HIS A 188 19.28 1.84 -8.92
C HIS A 188 20.73 1.61 -8.49
N VAL A 189 21.59 2.57 -8.71
CA VAL A 189 22.97 2.53 -8.22
C VAL A 189 22.86 2.62 -6.70
N SER A 190 22.74 1.45 -6.06
CA SER A 190 22.95 1.36 -4.63
C SER A 190 24.44 1.63 -4.41
N THR A 191 24.74 2.53 -3.51
CA THR A 191 26.11 2.67 -3.02
C THR A 191 26.44 1.36 -2.30
N GLU A 192 27.28 0.55 -2.88
CA GLU A 192 27.75 -0.66 -2.23
C GLU A 192 28.57 -0.24 -1.02
N ALA A 193 28.07 -0.54 0.16
CA ALA A 193 28.80 -0.42 1.39
C ALA A 193 29.17 -1.82 1.88
N SER A 194 30.33 -1.98 2.45
CA SER A 194 30.71 -3.21 3.13
C SER A 194 31.00 -2.90 4.60
N LEU A 195 30.45 -3.71 5.48
CA LEU A 195 30.82 -3.71 6.89
C LEU A 195 31.97 -4.72 7.08
N THR A 196 33.11 -4.26 7.57
CA THR A 196 34.21 -5.15 7.92
C THR A 196 34.12 -5.50 9.40
N VAL A 197 33.92 -6.76 9.70
CA VAL A 197 33.88 -7.27 11.07
C VAL A 197 35.14 -8.07 11.30
N LYS A 198 36.02 -7.58 12.18
CA LYS A 198 37.35 -8.17 12.42
C LYS A 198 37.31 -9.64 12.87
N GLU A 199 36.30 -10.01 13.64
CA GLU A 199 36.11 -11.38 14.14
C GLU A 199 35.67 -12.37 13.06
N LEU A 200 35.18 -11.89 11.90
CA LEU A 200 34.80 -12.73 10.78
C LEU A 200 35.94 -12.95 9.78
N VAL A 201 37.06 -12.26 9.92
CA VAL A 201 38.24 -12.45 9.05
C VAL A 201 38.73 -13.89 9.16
N GLY A 202 38.78 -14.57 8.02
CA GLY A 202 39.16 -16.00 7.99
C GLY A 202 38.02 -16.98 8.24
N SER A 203 36.77 -16.49 8.41
CA SER A 203 35.60 -17.38 8.44
C SER A 203 35.36 -18.00 7.06
N THR A 204 34.75 -19.19 7.02
CA THR A 204 34.43 -19.87 5.76
C THR A 204 33.38 -19.13 4.93
N GLU A 205 32.52 -18.37 5.58
CA GLU A 205 31.43 -17.63 4.94
C GLU A 205 31.86 -16.22 4.49
N PHE A 206 32.75 -15.58 5.28
CA PHE A 206 33.28 -14.24 5.02
C PHE A 206 34.79 -14.22 5.23
N PRO A 207 35.59 -14.77 4.28
CA PRO A 207 37.02 -14.93 4.48
C PRO A 207 37.80 -13.62 4.69
N ASP A 208 37.30 -12.53 4.14
CA ASP A 208 37.86 -11.18 4.28
C ASP A 208 37.16 -10.35 5.38
N GLY A 209 36.21 -10.96 6.10
CA GLY A 209 35.46 -10.31 7.14
C GLY A 209 34.42 -9.28 6.61
N LYS A 210 34.23 -9.20 5.30
CA LYS A 210 33.36 -8.22 4.68
C LYS A 210 31.95 -8.79 4.46
N ILE A 211 30.98 -8.17 5.10
CA ILE A 211 29.58 -8.43 4.86
C ILE A 211 29.11 -7.42 3.81
N PRO A 212 28.69 -7.87 2.61
CA PRO A 212 28.15 -6.96 1.61
C PRO A 212 26.85 -6.36 2.14
N MET A 213 26.79 -5.05 2.17
CA MET A 213 25.60 -4.30 2.57
C MET A 213 25.06 -3.58 1.35
N HIS A 214 23.79 -3.78 1.07
CA HIS A 214 23.08 -2.95 0.13
C HIS A 214 22.40 -1.83 0.91
N SER A 215 22.91 -0.60 0.81
CA SER A 215 22.18 0.55 1.26
C SER A 215 21.12 0.88 0.20
N PHE A 216 19.87 0.69 0.52
CA PHE A 216 18.82 1.31 -0.28
C PHE A 216 18.85 2.80 0.05
N VAL A 217 19.11 3.64 -0.93
CA VAL A 217 18.88 5.07 -0.80
C VAL A 217 17.38 5.22 -0.54
N GLU A 218 17.08 5.81 0.60
CA GLU A 218 15.73 6.17 0.97
C GLU A 218 15.15 7.08 -0.12
N ARG A 219 14.37 6.53 -1.00
CA ARG A 219 13.48 7.28 -1.86
C ARG A 219 12.11 7.10 -1.25
N ASP A 220 11.50 8.21 -0.85
CA ASP A 220 10.10 8.31 -0.44
C ASP A 220 9.76 7.78 0.97
N GLY A 221 10.66 7.90 1.93
CA GLY A 221 10.36 7.61 3.33
C GLY A 221 10.15 6.13 3.67
N PHE A 222 10.32 5.23 2.72
CA PHE A 222 10.44 3.80 3.00
C PHE A 222 11.83 3.53 3.56
N ARG A 223 11.93 3.50 4.87
CA ARG A 223 13.07 2.90 5.55
C ARG A 223 13.01 1.40 5.35
N THR A 224 13.75 0.88 4.40
CA THR A 224 14.30 -0.46 4.56
C THR A 224 15.38 -0.36 5.63
N THR A 225 14.96 -0.34 6.86
CA THR A 225 15.87 -0.64 7.95
C THR A 225 16.33 -2.07 7.71
N ILE A 226 17.62 -2.26 7.48
CA ILE A 226 18.25 -3.53 7.84
C ILE A 226 17.81 -3.76 9.28
N PRO A 227 17.10 -4.85 9.59
CA PRO A 227 16.62 -5.06 10.95
C PRO A 227 17.80 -4.89 11.88
N GLN A 228 17.68 -4.05 12.89
CA GLN A 228 18.76 -3.83 13.87
C GLN A 228 19.24 -5.14 14.54
N SER A 229 18.43 -6.17 14.47
CA SER A 229 18.79 -7.53 14.90
C SER A 229 19.94 -8.17 14.11
N TYR A 230 20.35 -7.62 12.96
CA TYR A 230 21.52 -8.08 12.22
C TYR A 230 22.78 -7.25 12.50
N ILE A 231 22.64 -6.13 13.18
CA ILE A 231 23.78 -5.32 13.60
C ILE A 231 23.82 -5.38 15.13
N HIS A 232 24.26 -6.51 15.67
CA HIS A 232 24.71 -6.55 17.04
C HIS A 232 26.14 -6.00 17.04
N VAL A 233 26.26 -4.69 17.08
CA VAL A 233 27.50 -4.03 17.43
C VAL A 233 27.55 -4.08 18.94
N GLU A 234 28.20 -5.09 19.51
CA GLU A 234 28.63 -4.98 20.90
C GLU A 234 29.58 -3.78 20.96
N ASN A 235 29.20 -2.76 21.71
CA ASN A 235 30.09 -1.69 22.11
C ASN A 235 31.16 -2.28 23.03
N GLY A 236 32.17 -2.79 22.42
CA GLY A 236 33.32 -3.33 23.08
C GLY A 236 34.59 -2.83 22.41
N GLY A 237 35.10 -1.70 22.84
CA GLY A 237 36.40 -1.15 22.44
C GLY A 237 36.34 0.00 21.47
#